data_170dd16c1c2d5d98c8288fd798d61e5b
#
_entry.id   170dd16c1c2d5d98c8288fd798d61e5b
#
_cell.length_a   1.000
_cell.length_b   1.000
_cell.length_c   1.000
_cell.angle_alpha   90.00
_cell.angle_beta   90.00
_cell.angle_gamma   90.00
#
_symmetry.space_group_name_H-M   'P 1'
#
loop_
_entity.id
_entity.type
_entity.pdbx_description
1 polymer ?
#
loop_
_entity_poly.entity_id
_entity_poly.type
_entity_poly.pdbx_seq_one_letter_code
_entity_poly.pdbx_strand_id
1 'polypeptide(L)'
;MKRGVWILLSMVFCFVLTVAGAEEVPLLKPEDFAVLPWGWTPGDPPTLQAIRECGFNLAGFVAPEYLDAVAAAGLQCIVSDSETHVSDEVAAMDEAEIERRVSNLVSRVGNHPAVFGFYLRDEPGANAFPGLGRWTAAFRKASPEKHAYINLFPNYASAAQMNVPTYEEYVESFVTTVQPAFISYDHYALMTGGSLRDGYFKNLEIVRTAALKHGLPFWNIVLSNAHFDYAEPSPAGFRFQLYTTLAYGARGISYFTYFTPNVGNYRLGPIDQFGNKTPTWDMLRNVNLQLHRLGPVYITLKSVNVFHHPNVPEGGSGMDSSRFVSSLSGGDLLVGEFEDTGANPFVMVVNKSLQSSTTFQLAFKTPGTIQFVNPYTGSLNNWSGENIWLAPGQGMLLGNMPSK
;
A
#
# COMPACT_ATOMS: atom_id res chain seq x y z
N MET A 1 -21.46 -37.44 75.40
CA MET A 1 -21.82 -37.11 74.01
C MET A 1 -21.16 -35.78 73.70
N LYS A 2 -20.02 -35.80 72.95
CA LYS A 2 -19.33 -34.58 72.46
C LYS A 2 -19.54 -34.53 70.95
N ARG A 3 -20.24 -33.47 70.46
CA ARG A 3 -20.43 -33.20 69.02
C ARG A 3 -19.21 -32.41 68.52
N GLY A 4 -18.44 -33.01 67.64
CA GLY A 4 -17.37 -32.31 66.91
C GLY A 4 -17.95 -31.54 65.70
N VAL A 5 -17.63 -30.26 65.65
CA VAL A 5 -17.96 -29.38 64.50
C VAL A 5 -16.77 -29.44 63.56
N TRP A 6 -17.01 -29.91 62.29
CA TRP A 6 -16.04 -29.87 61.22
C TRP A 6 -16.26 -28.56 60.47
N ILE A 7 -15.24 -27.66 60.45
CA ILE A 7 -15.20 -26.47 59.62
C ILE A 7 -14.52 -26.86 58.30
N LEU A 8 -15.29 -26.89 57.22
CA LEU A 8 -14.74 -27.01 55.84
C LEU A 8 -14.18 -25.65 55.45
N LEU A 9 -12.86 -25.55 55.32
CA LEU A 9 -12.19 -24.40 54.68
C LEU A 9 -12.22 -24.59 53.18
N SER A 10 -13.11 -23.86 52.45
CA SER A 10 -13.10 -23.79 51.00
C SER A 10 -12.01 -22.82 50.54
N MET A 11 -10.88 -23.34 50.05
CA MET A 11 -9.89 -22.54 49.33
C MET A 11 -10.44 -22.18 47.95
N VAL A 12 -10.79 -20.92 47.76
CA VAL A 12 -11.08 -20.37 46.41
C VAL A 12 -9.76 -20.10 45.75
N PHE A 13 -9.38 -20.96 44.78
CA PHE A 13 -8.28 -20.68 43.87
C PHE A 13 -8.76 -19.67 42.83
N CYS A 14 -8.38 -18.41 42.98
CA CYS A 14 -8.51 -17.41 41.92
C CYS A 14 -7.46 -17.71 40.82
N PHE A 15 -7.88 -18.37 39.73
CA PHE A 15 -7.08 -18.43 38.52
C PHE A 15 -7.06 -17.03 37.89
N VAL A 16 -5.97 -16.31 38.05
CA VAL A 16 -5.67 -15.13 37.21
C VAL A 16 -5.29 -15.68 35.85
N LEU A 17 -6.26 -15.74 34.94
CA LEU A 17 -6.00 -15.90 33.52
C LEU A 17 -5.25 -14.64 33.04
N THR A 18 -3.93 -14.71 33.00
CA THR A 18 -3.15 -13.78 32.20
C THR A 18 -3.53 -14.03 30.72
N VAL A 19 -4.40 -13.19 30.19
CA VAL A 19 -4.59 -13.09 28.74
C VAL A 19 -3.22 -12.69 28.20
N ALA A 20 -2.52 -13.64 27.59
CA ALA A 20 -1.34 -13.30 26.79
C ALA A 20 -1.80 -12.27 25.77
N GLY A 21 -1.36 -11.02 25.92
CA GLY A 21 -1.64 -9.97 24.94
C GLY A 21 -1.21 -10.49 23.57
N ALA A 22 -2.07 -10.34 22.56
CA ALA A 22 -1.69 -10.66 21.19
C ALA A 22 -0.40 -9.89 20.88
N GLU A 23 0.64 -10.61 20.44
CA GLU A 23 1.93 -10.01 20.10
C GLU A 23 1.71 -8.90 19.06
N GLU A 24 2.10 -7.68 19.40
CA GLU A 24 1.94 -6.53 18.50
C GLU A 24 2.81 -6.74 17.26
N VAL A 25 2.22 -6.67 16.08
CA VAL A 25 2.95 -6.82 14.81
C VAL A 25 3.77 -5.56 14.60
N PRO A 26 5.12 -5.64 14.51
CA PRO A 26 5.93 -4.48 14.23
C PRO A 26 5.57 -3.91 12.84
N LEU A 27 5.29 -2.62 12.79
CA LEU A 27 5.03 -1.94 11.51
C LEU A 27 6.36 -1.70 10.77
N LEU A 28 6.32 -1.85 9.44
CA LEU A 28 7.42 -1.43 8.58
C LEU A 28 7.62 0.09 8.70
N LYS A 29 8.84 0.55 8.46
CA LYS A 29 9.08 1.98 8.33
C LYS A 29 8.46 2.48 7.02
N PRO A 30 7.90 3.69 6.98
CA PRO A 30 7.33 4.26 5.75
C PRO A 30 8.34 4.36 4.59
N GLU A 31 9.64 4.56 4.91
CA GLU A 31 10.72 4.61 3.94
C GLU A 31 10.94 3.26 3.21
N ASP A 32 10.67 2.14 3.89
CA ASP A 32 10.78 0.79 3.34
C ASP A 32 9.52 0.39 2.57
N PHE A 33 8.37 0.66 3.16
CA PHE A 33 7.04 0.44 2.56
C PHE A 33 5.99 1.33 3.22
N ALA A 34 5.42 2.27 2.46
CA ALA A 34 4.39 3.17 2.96
C ALA A 34 3.01 2.53 2.98
N VAL A 35 2.28 2.67 4.08
CA VAL A 35 0.86 2.32 4.21
C VAL A 35 0.11 3.57 4.67
N LEU A 36 -0.66 4.18 3.75
CA LEU A 36 -1.20 5.53 3.89
C LEU A 36 -2.74 5.53 3.85
N PRO A 37 -3.45 6.10 4.85
CA PRO A 37 -4.85 6.48 4.71
C PRO A 37 -4.90 7.78 3.89
N TRP A 38 -5.17 7.67 2.58
CA TRP A 38 -5.15 8.84 1.70
C TRP A 38 -6.26 9.83 2.07
N GLY A 39 -5.89 11.05 2.29
CA GLY A 39 -6.78 12.14 2.63
C GLY A 39 -6.37 12.90 3.89
N TRP A 40 -7.11 13.97 4.16
CA TRP A 40 -6.92 14.77 5.37
C TRP A 40 -7.27 13.95 6.63
N THR A 41 -6.43 14.07 7.65
CA THR A 41 -6.54 13.32 8.90
C THR A 41 -6.59 14.25 10.10
N PRO A 42 -7.60 14.10 10.98
CA PRO A 42 -7.64 14.79 12.27
C PRO A 42 -6.43 14.43 13.14
N GLY A 43 -5.91 15.42 13.87
CA GLY A 43 -4.74 15.26 14.72
C GLY A 43 -5.05 14.81 16.15
N ASP A 44 -6.27 14.40 16.47
CA ASP A 44 -6.62 13.96 17.83
C ASP A 44 -6.03 12.57 18.15
N PRO A 45 -5.54 12.36 19.39
CA PRO A 45 -4.87 11.12 19.74
C PRO A 45 -5.70 9.84 19.54
N PRO A 46 -7.01 9.77 19.84
CA PRO A 46 -7.80 8.57 19.59
C PRO A 46 -7.86 8.19 18.10
N THR A 47 -8.00 9.16 17.20
CA THR A 47 -8.00 8.95 15.75
C THR A 47 -6.64 8.43 15.27
N LEU A 48 -5.54 9.05 15.70
CA LEU A 48 -4.19 8.63 15.34
C LEU A 48 -3.86 7.22 15.85
N GLN A 49 -4.29 6.91 17.07
CA GLN A 49 -4.16 5.56 17.62
C GLN A 49 -4.95 4.52 16.82
N ALA A 50 -6.18 4.83 16.40
CA ALA A 50 -6.99 3.93 15.59
C ALA A 50 -6.39 3.68 14.18
N ILE A 51 -5.74 4.70 13.60
CA ILE A 51 -4.98 4.57 12.35
C ILE A 51 -3.81 3.62 12.54
N ARG A 52 -2.99 3.81 13.57
CA ARG A 52 -1.88 2.90 13.90
C ARG A 52 -2.36 1.47 14.12
N GLU A 53 -3.40 1.28 14.92
CA GLU A 53 -3.99 -0.04 15.20
C GLU A 53 -4.51 -0.74 13.93
N CYS A 54 -4.97 0.04 12.94
CA CYS A 54 -5.38 -0.47 11.62
C CYS A 54 -4.18 -0.90 10.74
N GLY A 55 -2.95 -0.71 11.23
CA GLY A 55 -1.73 -1.11 10.52
C GLY A 55 -1.22 -0.08 9.52
N PHE A 56 -1.61 1.18 9.63
CA PHE A 56 -0.97 2.27 8.91
C PHE A 56 0.34 2.67 9.60
N ASN A 57 1.33 3.07 8.82
CA ASN A 57 2.57 3.65 9.32
C ASN A 57 2.70 5.15 8.97
N LEU A 58 1.80 5.64 8.12
CA LEU A 58 1.56 7.06 7.88
C LEU A 58 0.18 7.46 8.36
N ALA A 59 0.03 8.68 8.88
CA ALA A 59 -1.23 9.19 9.41
C ALA A 59 -2.12 9.87 8.35
N GLY A 60 -1.68 9.98 7.09
CA GLY A 60 -2.38 10.72 6.05
C GLY A 60 -1.85 12.15 5.91
N PHE A 61 -2.72 13.08 5.48
CA PHE A 61 -2.38 14.49 5.33
C PHE A 61 -2.75 15.24 6.60
N VAL A 62 -1.73 15.73 7.32
CA VAL A 62 -1.90 16.29 8.67
C VAL A 62 -1.40 17.75 8.70
N ALA A 63 -2.12 18.62 9.38
CA ALA A 63 -1.70 19.98 9.57
C ALA A 63 -0.48 20.08 10.53
N PRO A 64 0.40 21.10 10.35
CA PRO A 64 1.64 21.24 11.11
C PRO A 64 1.50 21.20 12.64
N GLU A 65 0.41 21.71 13.18
CA GLU A 65 0.15 21.78 14.62
C GLU A 65 -0.07 20.42 15.30
N TYR A 66 -0.27 19.35 14.55
CA TYR A 66 -0.54 18.02 15.09
C TYR A 66 0.67 17.06 15.06
N LEU A 67 1.85 17.54 14.65
CA LEU A 67 3.02 16.67 14.48
C LEU A 67 3.47 15.97 15.77
N ASP A 68 3.39 16.63 16.93
CA ASP A 68 3.68 16.01 18.23
C ASP A 68 2.73 14.83 18.53
N ALA A 69 1.43 15.00 18.21
CA ALA A 69 0.44 13.94 18.40
C ALA A 69 0.69 12.77 17.45
N VAL A 70 1.07 13.03 16.19
CA VAL A 70 1.46 12.00 15.22
C VAL A 70 2.68 11.21 15.71
N ALA A 71 3.71 11.91 16.21
CA ALA A 71 4.91 11.27 16.79
C ALA A 71 4.55 10.43 18.02
N ALA A 72 3.71 10.95 18.91
CA ALA A 72 3.26 10.24 20.11
C ALA A 72 2.47 8.96 19.78
N ALA A 73 1.74 8.95 18.66
CA ALA A 73 1.09 7.74 18.15
C ALA A 73 2.07 6.76 17.47
N GLY A 74 3.36 7.10 17.33
CA GLY A 74 4.37 6.28 16.66
C GLY A 74 4.15 6.20 15.14
N LEU A 75 3.61 7.26 14.55
CA LEU A 75 3.37 7.43 13.12
C LEU A 75 4.28 8.52 12.54
N GLN A 76 4.43 8.50 11.22
CA GLN A 76 4.82 9.67 10.43
C GLN A 76 3.61 10.17 9.62
N CYS A 77 3.74 11.31 8.95
CA CYS A 77 2.68 11.87 8.12
C CYS A 77 3.23 12.65 6.92
N ILE A 78 2.35 12.92 5.98
CA ILE A 78 2.55 13.90 4.92
C ILE A 78 1.94 15.21 5.41
N VAL A 79 2.78 16.23 5.61
CA VAL A 79 2.32 17.54 6.09
C VAL A 79 1.52 18.24 5.01
N SER A 80 0.34 18.72 5.37
CA SER A 80 -0.54 19.50 4.50
C SER A 80 -0.61 20.93 5.04
N ASP A 81 -0.15 21.90 4.23
CA ASP A 81 -0.14 23.33 4.56
C ASP A 81 -0.67 24.12 3.36
N SER A 82 -1.56 25.08 3.60
CA SER A 82 -2.22 25.85 2.55
C SER A 82 -1.25 26.66 1.68
N GLU A 83 -0.08 27.08 2.22
CA GLU A 83 0.93 27.79 1.44
C GLU A 83 1.64 26.91 0.41
N THR A 84 1.59 25.59 0.57
CA THR A 84 2.31 24.62 -0.29
C THR A 84 1.38 23.73 -1.11
N HIS A 85 0.07 23.95 -1.08
CA HIS A 85 -0.87 23.34 -2.04
C HIS A 85 -0.69 23.99 -3.42
N VAL A 86 -0.25 23.21 -4.38
CA VAL A 86 0.14 23.71 -5.70
C VAL A 86 -1.03 23.65 -6.69
N SER A 87 -1.89 24.70 -6.72
CA SER A 87 -2.84 24.94 -7.84
C SER A 87 -2.08 25.29 -9.14
N ASP A 88 -2.79 25.46 -10.24
CA ASP A 88 -2.16 25.90 -11.50
C ASP A 88 -1.53 27.30 -11.37
N GLU A 89 -2.20 28.22 -10.65
CA GLU A 89 -1.66 29.54 -10.39
C GLU A 89 -0.43 29.48 -9.48
N VAL A 90 -0.45 28.62 -8.46
CA VAL A 90 0.68 28.42 -7.53
C VAL A 90 1.84 27.72 -8.25
N ALA A 91 1.57 26.82 -9.18
CA ALA A 91 2.59 26.19 -10.02
C ALA A 91 3.30 27.21 -10.93
N ALA A 92 2.63 28.30 -11.31
CA ALA A 92 3.19 29.36 -12.17
C ALA A 92 4.00 30.42 -11.40
N MET A 93 4.07 30.39 -10.06
CA MET A 93 4.83 31.35 -9.24
C MET A 93 6.31 31.39 -9.61
N ASP A 94 6.95 32.53 -9.37
CA ASP A 94 8.39 32.65 -9.54
C ASP A 94 9.19 31.84 -8.48
N GLU A 95 10.44 31.60 -8.79
CA GLU A 95 11.31 30.76 -7.96
C GLU A 95 11.54 31.34 -6.55
N ALA A 96 11.65 32.67 -6.44
CA ALA A 96 11.89 33.32 -5.16
C ALA A 96 10.68 33.17 -4.20
N GLU A 97 9.46 33.27 -4.72
CA GLU A 97 8.25 33.07 -3.92
C GLU A 97 8.07 31.58 -3.55
N ILE A 98 8.37 30.65 -4.44
CA ILE A 98 8.39 29.21 -4.14
C ILE A 98 9.40 28.92 -3.02
N GLU A 99 10.65 29.37 -3.15
CA GLU A 99 11.69 29.18 -2.13
C GLU A 99 11.29 29.81 -0.78
N ARG A 100 10.69 31.00 -0.79
CA ARG A 100 10.19 31.64 0.43
C ARG A 100 9.15 30.80 1.15
N ARG A 101 8.13 30.30 0.45
CA ARG A 101 7.05 29.48 1.02
C ARG A 101 7.59 28.14 1.55
N VAL A 102 8.40 27.46 0.75
CA VAL A 102 9.02 26.20 1.15
C VAL A 102 9.91 26.39 2.38
N SER A 103 10.77 27.40 2.38
CA SER A 103 11.65 27.70 3.52
C SER A 103 10.86 28.06 4.78
N ASN A 104 9.76 28.79 4.65
CA ASN A 104 8.87 29.10 5.77
C ASN A 104 8.27 27.83 6.40
N LEU A 105 7.73 26.91 5.60
CA LEU A 105 7.18 25.65 6.12
C LEU A 105 8.28 24.75 6.70
N VAL A 106 9.36 24.53 5.95
CA VAL A 106 10.46 23.64 6.37
C VAL A 106 11.13 24.12 7.65
N SER A 107 11.32 25.44 7.82
CA SER A 107 11.89 26.00 9.06
C SER A 107 11.03 25.73 10.31
N ARG A 108 9.71 25.65 10.15
CA ARG A 108 8.79 25.34 11.24
C ARG A 108 8.73 23.85 11.58
N VAL A 109 8.77 22.97 10.57
CA VAL A 109 8.42 21.55 10.78
C VAL A 109 9.39 20.54 10.16
N GLY A 110 10.32 20.97 9.31
CA GLY A 110 11.14 20.07 8.49
C GLY A 110 12.01 19.06 9.27
N ASN A 111 12.43 19.42 10.46
CA ASN A 111 13.24 18.55 11.34
C ASN A 111 12.40 17.68 12.28
N HIS A 112 11.07 17.81 12.26
CA HIS A 112 10.22 17.02 13.15
C HIS A 112 10.21 15.54 12.73
N PRO A 113 10.39 14.57 13.65
CA PRO A 113 10.51 13.15 13.32
C PRO A 113 9.24 12.56 12.69
N ALA A 114 8.07 13.11 12.95
CA ALA A 114 6.82 12.69 12.33
C ALA A 114 6.67 13.13 10.87
N VAL A 115 7.51 14.03 10.35
CA VAL A 115 7.41 14.45 8.95
C VAL A 115 8.04 13.41 8.05
N PHE A 116 7.23 12.76 7.22
CA PHE A 116 7.67 11.93 6.09
C PHE A 116 7.84 12.78 4.83
N GLY A 117 6.90 13.67 4.56
CA GLY A 117 6.91 14.52 3.38
C GLY A 117 5.88 15.64 3.44
N PHE A 118 5.72 16.32 2.31
CA PHE A 118 4.85 17.48 2.15
C PHE A 118 3.89 17.26 0.99
N TYR A 119 2.59 17.46 1.22
CA TYR A 119 1.56 17.37 0.18
C TYR A 119 1.62 18.57 -0.75
N LEU A 120 1.70 18.31 -2.05
CA LEU A 120 1.70 19.34 -3.07
C LEU A 120 0.39 19.33 -3.88
N ARG A 121 0.07 18.21 -4.52
CA ARG A 121 -1.05 18.18 -5.45
C ARG A 121 -1.57 16.76 -5.71
N ASP A 122 -2.87 16.70 -5.99
CA ASP A 122 -3.57 15.54 -6.50
C ASP A 122 -3.89 15.71 -7.99
N GLU A 123 -3.68 14.68 -8.77
CA GLU A 123 -4.05 14.52 -10.19
C GLU A 123 -3.73 15.75 -11.07
N PRO A 124 -2.47 16.24 -11.12
CA PRO A 124 -2.12 17.36 -11.98
C PRO A 124 -2.10 16.96 -13.46
N GLY A 125 -2.56 17.81 -14.36
CA GLY A 125 -2.24 17.69 -15.78
C GLY A 125 -0.76 17.97 -16.05
N ALA A 126 -0.22 17.46 -17.16
CA ALA A 126 1.20 17.60 -17.52
C ALA A 126 1.64 19.06 -17.73
N ASN A 127 0.70 19.97 -18.01
CA ASN A 127 0.96 21.42 -18.06
C ASN A 127 1.46 21.99 -16.72
N ALA A 128 1.13 21.36 -15.58
CA ALA A 128 1.59 21.78 -14.26
C ALA A 128 2.98 21.21 -13.90
N PHE A 129 3.49 20.21 -14.61
CA PHE A 129 4.74 19.51 -14.25
C PHE A 129 5.97 20.42 -14.17
N PRO A 130 6.19 21.40 -15.08
CA PRO A 130 7.32 22.32 -14.94
C PRO A 130 7.29 23.13 -13.63
N GLY A 131 6.11 23.57 -13.21
CA GLY A 131 5.92 24.26 -11.92
C GLY A 131 6.14 23.31 -10.75
N LEU A 132 5.53 22.13 -10.76
CA LEU A 132 5.71 21.10 -9.73
C LEU A 132 7.17 20.66 -9.59
N GLY A 133 7.92 20.61 -10.69
CA GLY A 133 9.36 20.34 -10.68
C GLY A 133 10.14 21.39 -9.88
N ARG A 134 9.81 22.68 -10.03
CA ARG A 134 10.42 23.76 -9.22
C ARG A 134 10.09 23.62 -7.73
N TRP A 135 8.83 23.33 -7.40
CA TRP A 135 8.41 23.08 -6.01
C TRP A 135 9.14 21.87 -5.41
N THR A 136 9.22 20.76 -6.14
CA THR A 136 9.92 19.54 -5.71
C THR A 136 11.43 19.82 -5.51
N ALA A 137 12.05 20.58 -6.42
CA ALA A 137 13.46 20.99 -6.28
C ALA A 137 13.69 21.87 -5.05
N ALA A 138 12.78 22.82 -4.77
CA ALA A 138 12.86 23.67 -3.59
C ALA A 138 12.74 22.87 -2.28
N PHE A 139 11.80 21.91 -2.20
CA PHE A 139 11.70 21.00 -1.05
C PHE A 139 12.95 20.13 -0.88
N ARG A 140 13.46 19.56 -1.99
CA ARG A 140 14.70 18.75 -1.96
C ARG A 140 15.91 19.56 -1.48
N LYS A 141 16.00 20.85 -1.86
CA LYS A 141 17.04 21.76 -1.39
C LYS A 141 16.91 22.09 0.11
N ALA A 142 15.69 22.35 0.57
CA ALA A 142 15.42 22.78 1.93
C ALA A 142 15.37 21.63 2.95
N SER A 143 14.94 20.44 2.52
CA SER A 143 14.76 19.26 3.37
C SER A 143 15.02 17.96 2.56
N PRO A 144 16.28 17.61 2.27
CA PRO A 144 16.66 16.56 1.32
C PRO A 144 16.21 15.14 1.72
N GLU A 145 15.93 14.92 3.00
CA GLU A 145 15.45 13.62 3.52
C GLU A 145 13.92 13.48 3.53
N LYS A 146 13.20 14.54 3.13
CA LYS A 146 11.73 14.55 3.12
C LYS A 146 11.22 14.63 1.69
N HIS A 147 10.00 14.14 1.48
CA HIS A 147 9.45 13.90 0.15
C HIS A 147 8.38 14.93 -0.21
N ALA A 148 8.44 15.47 -1.42
CA ALA A 148 7.32 16.19 -2.03
C ALA A 148 6.33 15.14 -2.58
N TYR A 149 5.09 15.14 -2.08
CA TYR A 149 4.06 14.18 -2.46
C TYR A 149 3.12 14.74 -3.51
N ILE A 150 3.04 14.04 -4.63
CA ILE A 150 2.13 14.30 -5.75
C ILE A 150 1.50 12.97 -6.14
N ASN A 151 0.17 12.93 -6.29
CA ASN A 151 -0.55 11.77 -6.80
C ASN A 151 -0.91 12.00 -8.27
N LEU A 152 -0.74 10.99 -9.11
CA LEU A 152 -1.04 11.02 -10.55
C LEU A 152 -2.42 10.46 -10.85
N PHE A 153 -3.01 10.91 -11.97
CA PHE A 153 -4.18 10.31 -12.58
C PHE A 153 -3.98 8.82 -12.89
N PRO A 154 -5.06 8.02 -12.89
CA PRO A 154 -5.06 6.67 -13.47
C PRO A 154 -5.10 6.70 -15.00
N ASN A 155 -4.85 5.54 -15.62
CA ASN A 155 -4.84 5.40 -17.08
C ASN A 155 -6.22 5.53 -17.76
N TYR A 156 -7.29 5.62 -17.00
CA TYR A 156 -8.62 5.92 -17.52
C TYR A 156 -8.96 7.42 -17.50
N ALA A 157 -8.05 8.28 -17.06
CA ALA A 157 -8.18 9.71 -17.25
C ALA A 157 -8.11 10.07 -18.73
N SER A 158 -8.88 11.08 -19.13
CA SER A 158 -8.88 11.54 -20.50
C SER A 158 -7.59 12.27 -20.88
N ALA A 159 -7.23 12.28 -22.16
CA ALA A 159 -6.10 13.07 -22.68
C ALA A 159 -6.23 14.56 -22.32
N ALA A 160 -7.45 15.08 -22.23
CA ALA A 160 -7.71 16.47 -21.80
C ALA A 160 -7.36 16.71 -20.32
N GLN A 161 -7.64 15.75 -19.44
CA GLN A 161 -7.25 15.83 -18.01
C GLN A 161 -5.73 15.73 -17.86
N MET A 162 -5.11 14.76 -18.54
CA MET A 162 -3.67 14.54 -18.48
C MET A 162 -2.86 15.63 -19.23
N ASN A 163 -3.45 16.34 -20.17
CA ASN A 163 -2.80 17.29 -21.11
C ASN A 163 -1.70 16.66 -21.96
N VAL A 164 -1.77 15.35 -22.21
CA VAL A 164 -0.94 14.57 -23.13
C VAL A 164 -1.78 13.45 -23.74
N PRO A 165 -1.39 12.91 -24.94
CA PRO A 165 -2.18 11.92 -25.66
C PRO A 165 -2.33 10.57 -24.95
N THR A 166 -1.26 10.08 -24.28
CA THR A 166 -1.19 8.73 -23.72
C THR A 166 -0.79 8.74 -22.25
N TYR A 167 -1.16 7.69 -21.53
CA TYR A 167 -0.79 7.55 -20.11
C TYR A 167 0.70 7.27 -19.94
N GLU A 168 1.32 6.56 -20.87
CA GLU A 168 2.75 6.32 -20.91
C GLU A 168 3.53 7.64 -21.01
N GLU A 169 3.11 8.55 -21.91
CA GLU A 169 3.70 9.89 -22.01
C GLU A 169 3.48 10.73 -20.75
N TYR A 170 2.31 10.58 -20.12
CA TYR A 170 1.99 11.27 -18.87
C TYR A 170 2.94 10.90 -17.73
N VAL A 171 3.12 9.60 -17.50
CA VAL A 171 4.01 9.10 -16.45
C VAL A 171 5.48 9.42 -16.74
N GLU A 172 5.91 9.25 -17.99
CA GLU A 172 7.29 9.58 -18.41
C GLU A 172 7.59 11.08 -18.27
N SER A 173 6.66 11.93 -18.70
CA SER A 173 6.78 13.39 -18.55
C SER A 173 6.83 13.81 -17.08
N PHE A 174 6.01 13.18 -16.22
CA PHE A 174 6.07 13.43 -14.78
C PHE A 174 7.46 13.10 -14.21
N VAL A 175 7.96 11.91 -14.45
CA VAL A 175 9.24 11.48 -13.89
C VAL A 175 10.39 12.36 -14.37
N THR A 176 10.44 12.69 -15.65
CA THR A 176 11.54 13.46 -16.24
C THR A 176 11.50 14.94 -15.89
N THR A 177 10.31 15.53 -15.74
CA THR A 177 10.13 16.96 -15.49
C THR A 177 10.09 17.28 -13.99
N VAL A 178 9.34 16.50 -13.20
CA VAL A 178 9.17 16.75 -11.76
C VAL A 178 10.33 16.17 -10.95
N GLN A 179 10.94 15.08 -11.43
CA GLN A 179 11.99 14.35 -10.73
C GLN A 179 11.57 13.94 -9.30
N PRO A 180 10.46 13.19 -9.15
CA PRO A 180 9.93 12.82 -7.85
C PRO A 180 10.82 11.79 -7.15
N ALA A 181 10.61 11.62 -5.83
CA ALA A 181 11.26 10.55 -5.07
C ALA A 181 10.61 9.17 -5.32
N PHE A 182 9.34 9.15 -5.70
CA PHE A 182 8.55 7.96 -6.05
C PHE A 182 7.37 8.36 -6.94
N ILE A 183 6.76 7.37 -7.60
CA ILE A 183 5.55 7.56 -8.40
C ILE A 183 4.35 7.13 -7.55
N SER A 184 3.42 8.04 -7.23
CA SER A 184 2.12 7.71 -6.64
C SER A 184 1.02 7.91 -7.66
N TYR A 185 0.09 6.97 -7.76
CA TYR A 185 -1.08 7.05 -8.62
C TYR A 185 -2.25 6.30 -8.00
N ASP A 186 -3.46 6.59 -8.42
CA ASP A 186 -4.64 5.82 -8.04
C ASP A 186 -5.20 4.99 -9.20
N HIS A 187 -5.79 3.85 -8.87
CA HIS A 187 -6.63 3.10 -9.79
C HIS A 187 -7.68 2.30 -9.03
N TYR A 188 -8.92 2.69 -9.17
CA TYR A 188 -10.05 2.05 -8.48
C TYR A 188 -10.61 0.92 -9.33
N ALA A 189 -10.12 -0.29 -9.06
CA ALA A 189 -10.33 -1.46 -9.90
C ALA A 189 -11.67 -2.17 -9.69
N LEU A 190 -12.23 -2.13 -8.46
CA LEU A 190 -13.35 -2.99 -8.07
C LEU A 190 -14.68 -2.34 -8.42
N MET A 191 -15.42 -2.91 -9.37
CA MET A 191 -16.71 -2.39 -9.83
C MET A 191 -17.87 -3.19 -9.25
N THR A 192 -19.04 -2.53 -9.11
CA THR A 192 -20.30 -3.19 -8.75
C THR A 192 -20.57 -4.38 -9.68
N GLY A 193 -21.08 -5.49 -9.14
CA GLY A 193 -21.31 -6.71 -9.91
C GLY A 193 -20.08 -7.65 -9.98
N GLY A 194 -18.95 -7.28 -9.35
CA GLY A 194 -17.76 -8.14 -9.21
C GLY A 194 -16.84 -8.13 -10.42
N SER A 195 -17.00 -7.20 -11.34
CA SER A 195 -16.07 -6.96 -12.44
C SER A 195 -14.89 -6.09 -11.99
N LEU A 196 -13.79 -6.21 -12.71
CA LEU A 196 -12.67 -5.26 -12.61
C LEU A 196 -12.86 -4.15 -13.66
N ARG A 197 -12.45 -2.92 -13.31
CA ARG A 197 -12.33 -1.85 -14.28
C ARG A 197 -11.26 -2.24 -15.32
N ASP A 198 -11.59 -1.98 -16.58
CA ASP A 198 -10.65 -2.18 -17.68
C ASP A 198 -9.36 -1.39 -17.46
N GLY A 199 -8.24 -1.95 -17.91
CA GLY A 199 -6.95 -1.30 -17.83
C GLY A 199 -6.24 -1.38 -16.46
N TYR A 200 -6.79 -2.04 -15.44
CA TYR A 200 -6.16 -2.13 -14.11
C TYR A 200 -4.73 -2.69 -14.17
N PHE A 201 -4.57 -3.87 -14.75
CA PHE A 201 -3.24 -4.51 -14.86
C PHE A 201 -2.32 -3.76 -15.82
N LYS A 202 -2.87 -3.15 -16.89
CA LYS A 202 -2.12 -2.29 -17.80
C LYS A 202 -1.56 -1.05 -17.08
N ASN A 203 -2.37 -0.43 -16.20
CA ASN A 203 -1.90 0.70 -15.38
C ASN A 203 -0.72 0.32 -14.47
N LEU A 204 -0.86 -0.80 -13.76
CA LEU A 204 0.22 -1.34 -12.90
C LEU A 204 1.50 -1.59 -13.72
N GLU A 205 1.40 -2.17 -14.94
CA GLU A 205 2.56 -2.45 -15.79
C GLU A 205 3.22 -1.18 -16.34
N ILE A 206 2.44 -0.17 -16.75
CA ILE A 206 2.98 1.10 -17.21
C ILE A 206 3.77 1.79 -16.10
N VAL A 207 3.18 1.90 -14.91
CA VAL A 207 3.84 2.55 -13.76
C VAL A 207 5.06 1.75 -13.30
N ARG A 208 4.95 0.41 -13.22
CA ARG A 208 6.08 -0.47 -12.91
C ARG A 208 7.23 -0.29 -13.91
N THR A 209 6.93 -0.27 -15.20
CA THR A 209 7.94 -0.10 -16.26
C THR A 209 8.66 1.23 -16.12
N ALA A 210 7.94 2.33 -15.90
CA ALA A 210 8.53 3.64 -15.66
C ALA A 210 9.37 3.65 -14.38
N ALA A 211 8.86 3.08 -13.29
CA ALA A 211 9.56 2.97 -12.01
C ALA A 211 10.90 2.22 -12.15
N LEU A 212 10.90 1.07 -12.82
CA LEU A 212 12.11 0.29 -13.08
C LEU A 212 13.10 1.03 -13.97
N LYS A 213 12.61 1.68 -15.05
CA LYS A 213 13.44 2.45 -15.99
C LYS A 213 14.20 3.57 -15.30
N HIS A 214 13.56 4.25 -14.35
CA HIS A 214 14.11 5.42 -13.66
C HIS A 214 14.67 5.09 -12.26
N GLY A 215 14.62 3.83 -11.82
CA GLY A 215 15.11 3.40 -10.51
C GLY A 215 14.30 3.98 -9.34
N LEU A 216 13.01 4.22 -9.54
CA LEU A 216 12.10 4.79 -8.54
C LEU A 216 11.20 3.72 -7.92
N PRO A 217 10.82 3.84 -6.64
CA PRO A 217 9.69 3.10 -6.10
C PRO A 217 8.36 3.67 -6.62
N PHE A 218 7.28 2.87 -6.54
CA PHE A 218 5.94 3.37 -6.83
C PHE A 218 4.94 2.95 -5.76
N TRP A 219 3.88 3.74 -5.60
CA TRP A 219 2.75 3.54 -4.69
C TRP A 219 1.45 3.47 -5.47
N ASN A 220 0.56 2.58 -5.06
CA ASN A 220 -0.77 2.43 -5.64
C ASN A 220 -1.84 2.84 -4.62
N ILE A 221 -2.75 3.75 -5.00
CA ILE A 221 -3.92 4.09 -4.19
C ILE A 221 -5.08 3.22 -4.65
N VAL A 222 -5.69 2.53 -3.70
CA VAL A 222 -6.80 1.60 -3.90
C VAL A 222 -8.01 1.98 -3.06
N LEU A 223 -9.17 1.36 -3.32
CA LEU A 223 -10.40 1.68 -2.60
C LEU A 223 -10.49 1.03 -1.22
N SER A 224 -10.99 1.80 -0.25
CA SER A 224 -11.43 1.30 1.06
C SER A 224 -12.86 1.69 1.43
N ASN A 225 -13.59 2.31 0.54
CA ASN A 225 -15.02 2.61 0.67
C ASN A 225 -15.74 2.38 -0.66
N ALA A 226 -17.06 2.32 -0.63
CA ALA A 226 -17.88 2.32 -1.83
C ALA A 226 -18.39 3.73 -2.14
N HIS A 227 -18.31 4.12 -3.41
CA HIS A 227 -18.92 5.33 -3.96
C HIS A 227 -19.11 5.16 -5.48
N PHE A 228 -19.93 5.99 -6.10
CA PHE A 228 -20.34 5.83 -7.50
C PHE A 228 -20.74 4.36 -7.80
N ASP A 229 -20.14 3.77 -8.83
CA ASP A 229 -20.36 2.39 -9.27
C ASP A 229 -19.27 1.43 -8.77
N TYR A 230 -18.48 1.82 -7.76
CA TYR A 230 -17.46 0.95 -7.17
C TYR A 230 -18.09 -0.05 -6.20
N ALA A 231 -17.47 -1.22 -6.14
CA ALA A 231 -17.91 -2.31 -5.28
C ALA A 231 -17.81 -1.95 -3.79
N GLU A 232 -18.68 -2.55 -3.01
CA GLU A 232 -18.58 -2.47 -1.55
C GLU A 232 -17.33 -3.21 -1.04
N PRO A 233 -16.68 -2.69 0.03
CA PRO A 233 -15.51 -3.32 0.61
C PRO A 233 -15.77 -4.78 1.01
N SER A 234 -14.83 -5.64 0.70
CA SER A 234 -14.88 -7.06 1.06
C SER A 234 -13.49 -7.61 1.40
N PRO A 235 -13.40 -8.71 2.17
CA PRO A 235 -12.11 -9.34 2.44
C PRO A 235 -11.38 -9.76 1.16
N ALA A 236 -12.10 -10.24 0.14
CA ALA A 236 -11.53 -10.61 -1.16
C ALA A 236 -10.99 -9.38 -1.90
N GLY A 237 -11.76 -8.29 -1.91
CA GLY A 237 -11.36 -7.03 -2.55
C GLY A 237 -10.10 -6.43 -1.92
N PHE A 238 -9.99 -6.41 -0.59
CA PHE A 238 -8.78 -5.92 0.07
C PHE A 238 -7.57 -6.80 -0.20
N ARG A 239 -7.71 -8.14 -0.14
CA ARG A 239 -6.62 -9.04 -0.50
C ARG A 239 -6.18 -8.84 -1.94
N PHE A 240 -7.12 -8.80 -2.88
CA PHE A 240 -6.85 -8.61 -4.30
C PHE A 240 -6.04 -7.32 -4.53
N GLN A 241 -6.51 -6.19 -4.01
CA GLN A 241 -5.84 -4.90 -4.17
C GLN A 241 -4.42 -4.91 -3.56
N LEU A 242 -4.25 -5.46 -2.35
CA LEU A 242 -2.94 -5.57 -1.72
C LEU A 242 -2.00 -6.46 -2.54
N TYR A 243 -2.40 -7.71 -2.77
CA TYR A 243 -1.49 -8.71 -3.34
C TYR A 243 -1.17 -8.48 -4.82
N THR A 244 -2.10 -7.91 -5.61
CA THR A 244 -1.76 -7.49 -6.98
C THR A 244 -0.77 -6.33 -6.96
N THR A 245 -0.94 -5.35 -6.07
CA THR A 245 0.00 -4.24 -5.88
C THR A 245 1.39 -4.76 -5.51
N LEU A 246 1.49 -5.73 -4.59
CA LEU A 246 2.75 -6.37 -4.22
C LEU A 246 3.37 -7.18 -5.37
N ALA A 247 2.56 -7.94 -6.13
CA ALA A 247 3.06 -8.73 -7.25
C ALA A 247 3.74 -7.87 -8.33
N TYR A 248 3.29 -6.64 -8.51
CA TYR A 248 3.93 -5.68 -9.42
C TYR A 248 5.15 -4.95 -8.82
N GLY A 249 5.50 -5.19 -7.56
CA GLY A 249 6.74 -4.68 -6.97
C GLY A 249 6.60 -3.29 -6.31
N ALA A 250 5.40 -2.84 -5.98
CA ALA A 250 5.17 -1.57 -5.30
C ALA A 250 5.90 -1.47 -3.95
N ARG A 251 6.20 -0.24 -3.53
CA ARG A 251 6.78 0.12 -2.23
C ARG A 251 5.85 0.98 -1.38
N GLY A 252 4.60 1.07 -1.76
CA GLY A 252 3.56 1.70 -0.97
C GLY A 252 2.18 1.33 -1.46
N ILE A 253 1.25 1.35 -0.52
CA ILE A 253 -0.18 1.23 -0.78
C ILE A 253 -0.91 2.32 0.01
N SER A 254 -1.86 2.97 -0.65
CA SER A 254 -2.72 3.96 -0.02
C SER A 254 -4.18 3.56 -0.19
N TYR A 255 -5.01 4.01 0.72
CA TYR A 255 -6.43 3.64 0.72
C TYR A 255 -7.32 4.88 0.66
N PHE A 256 -8.10 5.00 -0.40
CA PHE A 256 -9.10 6.05 -0.60
C PHE A 256 -10.49 5.51 -0.26
N THR A 257 -11.11 5.96 0.83
CA THR A 257 -10.65 6.78 1.93
C THR A 257 -10.83 6.05 3.26
N TYR A 258 -10.01 6.38 4.26
CA TYR A 258 -10.15 5.83 5.61
C TYR A 258 -11.40 6.39 6.31
N PHE A 259 -11.64 7.69 6.20
CA PHE A 259 -12.86 8.34 6.68
C PHE A 259 -13.89 8.39 5.56
N THR A 260 -15.11 7.95 5.83
CA THR A 260 -16.19 8.01 4.86
C THR A 260 -16.64 9.46 4.65
N PRO A 261 -16.48 10.05 3.44
CA PRO A 261 -16.95 11.41 3.17
C PRO A 261 -18.47 11.54 3.32
N ASN A 262 -18.94 12.65 3.89
CA ASN A 262 -20.37 12.94 4.00
C ASN A 262 -20.89 13.68 2.75
N VAL A 263 -20.64 13.09 1.57
CA VAL A 263 -21.09 13.62 0.27
C VAL A 263 -21.50 12.49 -0.66
N GLY A 264 -22.38 12.76 -1.61
CA GLY A 264 -22.81 11.79 -2.63
C GLY A 264 -23.28 10.47 -2.02
N ASN A 265 -22.84 9.35 -2.60
CA ASN A 265 -23.17 8.01 -2.14
C ASN A 265 -21.98 7.27 -1.47
N TYR A 266 -21.04 8.01 -0.88
CA TYR A 266 -19.94 7.41 -0.12
C TYR A 266 -20.48 6.64 1.07
N ARG A 267 -20.01 5.39 1.25
CA ARG A 267 -20.47 4.49 2.30
C ARG A 267 -19.45 3.41 2.62
N LEU A 268 -19.61 2.79 3.78
CA LEU A 268 -18.89 1.60 4.21
C LEU A 268 -17.35 1.77 4.25
N GLY A 269 -16.87 2.99 4.43
CA GLY A 269 -15.43 3.20 4.73
C GLY A 269 -15.05 2.64 6.10
N PRO A 270 -13.75 2.52 6.40
CA PRO A 270 -13.26 2.05 7.70
C PRO A 270 -13.82 2.83 8.89
N ILE A 271 -13.93 4.13 8.76
CA ILE A 271 -14.61 5.01 9.73
C ILE A 271 -15.84 5.64 9.06
N ASP A 272 -16.99 5.52 9.71
CA ASP A 272 -18.24 6.12 9.20
C ASP A 272 -18.27 7.65 9.39
N GLN A 273 -19.35 8.29 8.90
CA GLN A 273 -19.53 9.74 9.00
C GLN A 273 -19.72 10.25 10.44
N PHE A 274 -19.92 9.35 11.38
CA PHE A 274 -20.09 9.65 12.82
C PHE A 274 -18.81 9.37 13.64
N GLY A 275 -17.73 8.93 12.99
CA GLY A 275 -16.45 8.62 13.62
C GLY A 275 -16.34 7.20 14.21
N ASN A 276 -17.28 6.30 13.90
CA ASN A 276 -17.25 4.93 14.41
C ASN A 276 -16.49 3.99 13.46
N LYS A 277 -15.74 3.02 14.04
CA LYS A 277 -15.19 1.90 13.30
C LYS A 277 -16.30 1.04 12.72
N THR A 278 -16.20 0.73 11.43
CA THR A 278 -17.10 -0.19 10.72
C THR A 278 -16.45 -1.57 10.58
N PRO A 279 -17.16 -2.61 10.13
CA PRO A 279 -16.53 -3.90 9.78
C PRO A 279 -15.42 -3.77 8.71
N THR A 280 -15.45 -2.74 7.89
CA THR A 280 -14.40 -2.45 6.90
C THR A 280 -13.06 -2.15 7.58
N TRP A 281 -13.05 -1.53 8.76
CA TRP A 281 -11.85 -1.28 9.54
C TRP A 281 -11.12 -2.59 9.90
N ASP A 282 -11.85 -3.61 10.34
CA ASP A 282 -11.27 -4.91 10.69
C ASP A 282 -10.73 -5.65 9.46
N MET A 283 -11.46 -5.59 8.32
CA MET A 283 -11.00 -6.17 7.06
C MET A 283 -9.71 -5.52 6.58
N LEU A 284 -9.63 -4.19 6.63
CA LEU A 284 -8.46 -3.42 6.24
C LEU A 284 -7.27 -3.69 7.17
N ARG A 285 -7.50 -3.69 8.48
CA ARG A 285 -6.48 -4.06 9.47
C ARG A 285 -5.88 -5.43 9.19
N ASN A 286 -6.71 -6.41 8.85
CA ASN A 286 -6.25 -7.77 8.58
C ASN A 286 -5.22 -7.81 7.44
N VAL A 287 -5.47 -7.14 6.31
CA VAL A 287 -4.55 -7.14 5.17
C VAL A 287 -3.30 -6.28 5.43
N ASN A 288 -3.42 -5.16 6.13
CA ASN A 288 -2.28 -4.35 6.52
C ASN A 288 -1.32 -5.11 7.44
N LEU A 289 -1.84 -5.87 8.41
CA LEU A 289 -1.00 -6.70 9.28
C LEU A 289 -0.34 -7.86 8.53
N GLN A 290 -1.02 -8.46 7.52
CA GLN A 290 -0.38 -9.43 6.64
C GLN A 290 0.81 -8.80 5.89
N LEU A 291 0.64 -7.59 5.34
CA LEU A 291 1.71 -6.85 4.68
C LEU A 291 2.92 -6.66 5.61
N HIS A 292 2.71 -6.19 6.84
CA HIS A 292 3.80 -5.98 7.78
C HIS A 292 4.54 -7.26 8.15
N ARG A 293 3.86 -8.41 8.16
CA ARG A 293 4.49 -9.72 8.38
C ARG A 293 5.25 -10.24 7.16
N LEU A 294 4.77 -9.98 5.95
CA LEU A 294 5.50 -10.28 4.71
C LEU A 294 6.70 -9.34 4.51
N GLY A 295 6.59 -8.13 5.02
CA GLY A 295 7.48 -7.01 4.77
C GLY A 295 8.96 -7.30 4.99
N PRO A 296 9.42 -7.89 6.10
CA PRO A 296 10.83 -8.14 6.35
C PRO A 296 11.53 -8.93 5.22
N VAL A 297 10.78 -9.78 4.51
CA VAL A 297 11.28 -10.46 3.31
C VAL A 297 11.03 -9.60 2.07
N TYR A 298 9.80 -9.11 1.88
CA TYR A 298 9.38 -8.45 0.65
C TYR A 298 10.21 -7.18 0.33
N ILE A 299 10.57 -6.37 1.33
CA ILE A 299 11.34 -5.12 1.11
C ILE A 299 12.77 -5.37 0.59
N THR A 300 13.32 -6.57 0.79
CA THR A 300 14.65 -6.95 0.28
C THR A 300 14.63 -7.41 -1.18
N LEU A 301 13.45 -7.62 -1.75
CA LEU A 301 13.28 -8.19 -3.08
C LEU A 301 13.24 -7.10 -4.15
N LYS A 302 13.84 -7.40 -5.31
CA LYS A 302 13.79 -6.58 -6.53
C LYS A 302 12.85 -7.23 -7.54
N SER A 303 11.82 -6.52 -8.01
CA SER A 303 10.94 -7.00 -9.07
C SER A 303 11.68 -7.12 -10.39
N VAL A 304 11.55 -8.27 -11.06
CA VAL A 304 12.22 -8.56 -12.33
C VAL A 304 11.27 -8.92 -13.46
N ASN A 305 10.10 -9.46 -13.16
CA ASN A 305 9.09 -9.81 -14.16
C ASN A 305 7.70 -9.91 -13.52
N VAL A 306 6.66 -9.82 -14.35
CA VAL A 306 5.26 -10.11 -13.98
C VAL A 306 4.61 -10.85 -15.12
N PHE A 307 3.85 -11.91 -14.83
CA PHE A 307 3.07 -12.62 -15.82
C PHE A 307 1.74 -13.13 -15.27
N HIS A 308 0.82 -13.46 -16.18
CA HIS A 308 -0.51 -13.99 -15.87
C HIS A 308 -0.69 -15.40 -16.47
N HIS A 309 -1.48 -16.23 -15.79
CA HIS A 309 -1.77 -17.60 -16.24
C HIS A 309 -3.13 -18.08 -15.70
N PRO A 310 -3.98 -18.73 -16.50
CA PRO A 310 -3.91 -18.85 -17.95
C PRO A 310 -4.40 -17.58 -18.68
N ASN A 311 -5.23 -16.74 -18.02
CA ASN A 311 -5.85 -15.56 -18.62
C ASN A 311 -4.93 -14.35 -18.53
N VAL A 312 -4.45 -13.89 -19.70
CA VAL A 312 -3.58 -12.72 -19.81
C VAL A 312 -4.43 -11.49 -20.10
N PRO A 313 -4.46 -10.48 -19.22
CA PRO A 313 -5.19 -9.23 -19.45
C PRO A 313 -4.47 -8.36 -20.49
N GLU A 314 -5.16 -7.35 -21.01
CA GLU A 314 -4.56 -6.35 -21.89
C GLU A 314 -3.34 -5.69 -21.23
N GLY A 315 -2.25 -5.59 -21.96
CA GLY A 315 -0.99 -5.01 -21.49
C GLY A 315 -0.18 -5.92 -20.57
N GLY A 316 -0.68 -7.11 -20.21
CA GLY A 316 0.04 -8.11 -19.44
C GLY A 316 0.87 -9.06 -20.30
N SER A 317 1.75 -9.83 -19.65
CA SER A 317 2.53 -10.91 -20.26
C SER A 317 2.02 -12.29 -19.81
N GLY A 318 2.20 -13.31 -20.64
CA GLY A 318 1.88 -14.70 -20.32
C GLY A 318 3.05 -15.44 -19.69
N MET A 319 2.82 -16.72 -19.33
CA MET A 319 3.81 -17.57 -18.66
C MET A 319 5.09 -17.80 -19.49
N ASP A 320 5.03 -17.70 -20.81
CA ASP A 320 6.17 -17.78 -21.72
C ASP A 320 7.23 -16.70 -21.44
N SER A 321 6.84 -15.58 -20.83
CA SER A 321 7.75 -14.52 -20.39
C SER A 321 8.44 -14.82 -19.05
N SER A 322 8.04 -15.88 -18.33
CA SER A 322 8.57 -16.20 -17.00
C SER A 322 10.09 -16.36 -17.01
N ARG A 323 10.75 -15.77 -16.02
CA ARG A 323 12.19 -15.91 -15.78
C ARG A 323 12.52 -17.13 -14.93
N PHE A 324 11.72 -17.41 -13.91
CA PHE A 324 12.05 -18.40 -12.89
C PHE A 324 11.12 -19.62 -12.87
N VAL A 325 9.88 -19.49 -13.31
CA VAL A 325 8.88 -20.55 -13.25
C VAL A 325 8.92 -21.39 -14.52
N SER A 326 9.06 -22.72 -14.38
CA SER A 326 9.04 -23.66 -15.50
C SER A 326 7.65 -24.23 -15.77
N SER A 327 6.82 -24.36 -14.71
CA SER A 327 5.42 -24.79 -14.84
C SER A 327 4.55 -24.16 -13.75
N LEU A 328 3.33 -23.84 -14.12
CA LEU A 328 2.29 -23.34 -13.23
C LEU A 328 0.96 -23.92 -13.65
N SER A 329 0.19 -24.43 -12.70
CA SER A 329 -1.20 -24.85 -12.90
C SER A 329 -2.06 -24.38 -11.73
N GLY A 330 -3.36 -24.25 -11.96
CA GLY A 330 -4.32 -23.76 -10.97
C GLY A 330 -5.42 -22.94 -11.60
N GLY A 331 -6.00 -22.04 -10.82
CA GLY A 331 -7.01 -21.10 -11.30
C GLY A 331 -6.42 -19.94 -12.09
N ASP A 332 -7.13 -18.83 -12.10
CA ASP A 332 -6.66 -17.60 -12.77
C ASP A 332 -5.68 -16.84 -11.86
N LEU A 333 -4.39 -16.93 -12.20
CA LEU A 333 -3.27 -16.47 -11.36
C LEU A 333 -2.53 -15.29 -11.97
N LEU A 334 -2.01 -14.43 -11.09
CA LEU A 334 -0.98 -13.44 -11.37
C LEU A 334 0.29 -13.87 -10.64
N VAL A 335 1.45 -13.74 -11.27
CA VAL A 335 2.75 -14.02 -10.67
C VAL A 335 3.69 -12.84 -10.85
N GLY A 336 4.11 -12.24 -9.75
CA GLY A 336 5.25 -11.34 -9.72
C GLY A 336 6.53 -12.12 -9.44
N GLU A 337 7.56 -11.93 -10.23
CA GLU A 337 8.87 -12.56 -10.06
C GLU A 337 9.88 -11.55 -9.50
N PHE A 338 10.67 -11.99 -8.54
CA PHE A 338 11.61 -11.15 -7.81
C PHE A 338 12.95 -11.88 -7.60
N GLU A 339 13.99 -11.10 -7.31
CA GLU A 339 15.29 -11.57 -6.83
C GLU A 339 15.62 -10.93 -5.48
N ASP A 340 16.20 -11.71 -4.57
CA ASP A 340 16.84 -11.17 -3.38
C ASP A 340 18.27 -10.67 -3.67
N THR A 341 18.96 -10.16 -2.66
CA THR A 341 20.37 -9.69 -2.78
C THR A 341 21.36 -10.80 -3.14
N GLY A 342 20.99 -12.08 -2.93
CA GLY A 342 21.76 -13.26 -3.32
C GLY A 342 21.40 -13.80 -4.69
N ALA A 343 20.56 -13.10 -5.45
CA ALA A 343 19.98 -13.54 -6.73
C ALA A 343 19.12 -14.83 -6.62
N ASN A 344 18.63 -15.14 -5.42
CA ASN A 344 17.68 -16.24 -5.25
C ASN A 344 16.29 -15.82 -5.80
N PRO A 345 15.61 -16.72 -6.55
CA PRO A 345 14.30 -16.42 -7.10
C PRO A 345 13.21 -16.41 -6.02
N PHE A 346 12.36 -15.39 -6.09
CA PHE A 346 11.11 -15.31 -5.34
C PHE A 346 9.94 -15.08 -6.29
N VAL A 347 8.76 -15.55 -5.90
CA VAL A 347 7.51 -15.30 -6.62
C VAL A 347 6.38 -14.93 -5.67
N MET A 348 5.59 -13.92 -6.04
CA MET A 348 4.30 -13.63 -5.43
C MET A 348 3.21 -14.21 -6.33
N VAL A 349 2.59 -15.31 -5.91
CA VAL A 349 1.46 -15.94 -6.63
C VAL A 349 0.16 -15.41 -6.07
N VAL A 350 -0.71 -14.86 -6.91
CA VAL A 350 -1.98 -14.23 -6.50
C VAL A 350 -3.16 -14.87 -7.22
N ASN A 351 -4.18 -15.25 -6.46
CA ASN A 351 -5.48 -15.65 -7.01
C ASN A 351 -6.24 -14.41 -7.51
N LYS A 352 -6.42 -14.27 -8.82
CA LYS A 352 -7.14 -13.12 -9.40
C LYS A 352 -8.66 -13.19 -9.20
N SER A 353 -9.23 -14.33 -8.84
CA SER A 353 -10.66 -14.45 -8.57
C SER A 353 -11.05 -13.69 -7.29
N LEU A 354 -12.10 -12.91 -7.36
CA LEU A 354 -12.75 -12.27 -6.21
C LEU A 354 -13.81 -13.16 -5.54
N GLN A 355 -14.12 -14.30 -6.14
CA GLN A 355 -15.26 -15.14 -5.73
C GLN A 355 -14.84 -16.56 -5.33
N SER A 356 -13.85 -17.13 -6.00
CA SER A 356 -13.49 -18.55 -5.85
C SER A 356 -12.10 -18.72 -5.29
N SER A 357 -11.95 -19.64 -4.32
CA SER A 357 -10.63 -20.11 -3.88
C SER A 357 -10.03 -21.03 -4.95
N THR A 358 -8.71 -21.10 -5.00
CA THR A 358 -7.97 -21.99 -5.90
C THR A 358 -6.79 -22.63 -5.20
N THR A 359 -6.37 -23.80 -5.64
CA THR A 359 -5.04 -24.35 -5.40
C THR A 359 -4.14 -23.99 -6.58
N PHE A 360 -2.83 -24.14 -6.40
CA PHE A 360 -1.88 -24.06 -7.51
C PHE A 360 -0.74 -25.07 -7.31
N GLN A 361 -0.09 -25.44 -8.41
CA GLN A 361 1.17 -26.17 -8.42
C GLN A 361 2.18 -25.35 -9.20
N LEU A 362 3.39 -25.24 -8.67
CA LEU A 362 4.45 -24.43 -9.26
C LEU A 362 5.77 -25.19 -9.23
N ALA A 363 6.54 -25.12 -10.32
CA ALA A 363 7.92 -25.58 -10.35
C ALA A 363 8.83 -24.45 -10.84
N PHE A 364 9.97 -24.29 -10.18
CA PHE A 364 11.02 -23.38 -10.64
C PHE A 364 11.88 -24.02 -11.74
N LYS A 365 12.49 -23.20 -12.59
CA LYS A 365 13.44 -23.64 -13.63
C LYS A 365 14.72 -24.22 -13.03
N THR A 366 15.11 -23.73 -11.86
CA THR A 366 16.31 -24.19 -11.12
C THR A 366 15.90 -25.04 -9.92
N PRO A 367 16.61 -26.14 -9.63
CA PRO A 367 16.38 -26.91 -8.41
C PRO A 367 16.63 -26.07 -7.16
N GLY A 368 15.86 -26.33 -6.10
CA GLY A 368 16.01 -25.65 -4.81
C GLY A 368 14.98 -26.10 -3.80
N THR A 369 15.07 -25.60 -2.58
CA THR A 369 14.09 -25.81 -1.53
C THR A 369 13.10 -24.66 -1.56
N ILE A 370 11.84 -24.93 -1.87
CA ILE A 370 10.80 -23.92 -1.89
C ILE A 370 10.36 -23.61 -0.45
N GLN A 371 10.37 -22.33 -0.11
CA GLN A 371 9.87 -21.81 1.16
C GLN A 371 8.78 -20.77 0.91
N PHE A 372 7.80 -20.70 1.79
CA PHE A 372 6.80 -19.63 1.74
C PHE A 372 6.84 -18.78 3.02
N VAL A 373 6.53 -17.51 2.88
CA VAL A 373 6.34 -16.59 4.01
C VAL A 373 4.89 -16.69 4.46
N ASN A 374 4.67 -17.13 5.70
CA ASN A 374 3.33 -17.20 6.27
C ASN A 374 2.80 -15.77 6.52
N PRO A 375 1.70 -15.35 5.90
CA PRO A 375 1.19 -13.98 6.02
C PRO A 375 0.61 -13.64 7.39
N TYR A 376 0.39 -14.65 8.25
CA TYR A 376 -0.16 -14.45 9.59
C TYR A 376 0.90 -14.45 10.70
N THR A 377 2.05 -15.08 10.45
CA THR A 377 3.14 -15.18 11.45
C THR A 377 4.44 -14.52 10.99
N GLY A 378 4.62 -14.29 9.68
CA GLY A 378 5.88 -13.83 9.08
C GLY A 378 6.96 -14.90 9.01
N SER A 379 6.70 -16.14 9.50
CA SER A 379 7.69 -17.21 9.50
C SER A 379 7.91 -17.79 8.10
N LEU A 380 9.15 -18.19 7.82
CA LEU A 380 9.51 -18.98 6.64
C LEU A 380 9.24 -20.45 6.93
N ASN A 381 8.45 -21.12 6.07
CA ASN A 381 8.13 -22.53 6.15
C ASN A 381 8.49 -23.21 4.84
N ASN A 382 9.01 -24.46 4.92
CA ASN A 382 9.24 -25.25 3.72
C ASN A 382 7.91 -25.62 3.09
N TRP A 383 7.84 -25.53 1.76
CA TRP A 383 6.71 -26.00 0.97
C TRP A 383 7.10 -27.29 0.24
N SER A 384 6.40 -28.38 0.57
CA SER A 384 6.66 -29.71 0.01
C SER A 384 5.69 -30.07 -1.14
N GLY A 385 5.00 -29.06 -1.69
CA GLY A 385 4.01 -29.26 -2.75
C GLY A 385 2.61 -29.63 -2.25
N GLU A 386 2.31 -29.34 -0.97
CA GLU A 386 0.96 -29.46 -0.44
C GLU A 386 -0.02 -28.61 -1.24
N ASN A 387 -1.26 -29.09 -1.37
CA ASN A 387 -2.33 -28.29 -1.96
C ASN A 387 -2.72 -27.14 -1.01
N ILE A 388 -2.05 -25.99 -1.19
CA ILE A 388 -2.40 -24.78 -0.45
C ILE A 388 -3.50 -24.06 -1.20
N TRP A 389 -4.60 -23.77 -0.50
CA TRP A 389 -5.70 -22.99 -1.03
C TRP A 389 -5.43 -21.49 -0.86
N LEU A 390 -5.43 -20.79 -1.97
CA LEU A 390 -5.51 -19.33 -1.98
C LEU A 390 -6.98 -18.91 -1.95
N ALA A 391 -7.38 -18.21 -0.89
CA ALA A 391 -8.71 -17.58 -0.84
C ALA A 391 -8.87 -16.57 -1.99
N PRO A 392 -10.09 -16.10 -2.30
CA PRO A 392 -10.31 -15.05 -3.28
C PRO A 392 -9.43 -13.82 -3.03
N GLY A 393 -8.70 -13.36 -4.02
CA GLY A 393 -7.75 -12.25 -3.97
C GLY A 393 -6.45 -12.52 -3.20
N GLN A 394 -6.30 -13.67 -2.56
CA GLN A 394 -5.14 -13.99 -1.70
C GLN A 394 -3.88 -14.19 -2.53
N GLY A 395 -2.75 -13.66 -2.03
CA GLY A 395 -1.41 -13.93 -2.54
C GLY A 395 -0.57 -14.75 -1.57
N MET A 396 0.50 -15.36 -2.11
CA MET A 396 1.52 -16.10 -1.36
C MET A 396 2.91 -15.77 -1.90
N LEU A 397 3.81 -15.40 -1.00
CA LEU A 397 5.21 -15.16 -1.34
C LEU A 397 6.02 -16.43 -1.13
N LEU A 398 6.64 -16.93 -2.20
CA LEU A 398 7.47 -18.13 -2.24
C LEU A 398 8.90 -17.75 -2.62
N GLY A 399 9.90 -18.35 -1.97
CA GLY A 399 11.31 -18.26 -2.35
C GLY A 399 11.85 -19.63 -2.72
N ASN A 400 12.73 -19.69 -3.72
CA ASN A 400 13.46 -20.92 -4.09
C ASN A 400 14.91 -20.81 -3.61
N MET A 401 15.20 -21.45 -2.47
CA MET A 401 16.48 -21.40 -1.82
C MET A 401 17.42 -22.49 -2.34
N PRO A 402 18.75 -22.21 -2.50
CA PRO A 402 19.71 -23.24 -2.85
C PRO A 402 19.60 -24.45 -1.92
N SER A 403 19.63 -25.67 -2.47
CA SER A 403 19.76 -26.88 -1.67
C SER A 403 21.12 -26.86 -0.94
N LYS A 404 21.10 -27.05 0.36
CA LYS A 404 22.31 -27.16 1.18
C LYS A 404 23.11 -28.41 0.84
#